data_4d2f5dc167a68dab27e5c470abd9d532
#
_entry.id   4d2f5dc167a68dab27e5c470abd9d532
#
_cell.length_a   1.000
_cell.length_b   1.000
_cell.length_c   1.000
_cell.angle_alpha   90.00
_cell.angle_beta   90.00
_cell.angle_gamma   90.00
#
_symmetry.space_group_name_H-M   'P 1'
#
loop_
_entity.id
_entity.type
_entity.pdbx_description
1 polymer ?
#
loop_
_entity_poly.entity_id
_entity_poly.type
_entity_poly.pdbx_seq_one_letter_code
_entity_poly.pdbx_strand_id
1 'polypeptide(L)'
;MRPQTLDDYVGQRHLVGPGAVLRRMIEGKRISSFILWGPPGVGKTTLATIIARQLDIPFFTLSAVTSGVKEVREVIERARNSRFFNSPSPILFIDEIHRFSKSQQDSLLGAVEQGVVTLIGATTENPSFEVIRPLLSRCQVYTLKPLDCDDLLNLVKRVTERDSLLSQKKFELRETAALLRYSGGDARKLLNIIELLYESVGDEDTVVIEDSIVTDRLQQNPMAYDKEGEMHYDIISAFIKSIRGSDPDAALYWLARMIEGGEDPAFIARRLVISASEDIGLANPNALLLANAAFDAVMKIGWPEGRIPLAEATVYLATSAKSNSVYNGINQAIQTVRQTGNLPVPLHLRNAPTKLMEQLGYSQGYKYAHDYEGHFVQQQFLPDGMEHLRLWHAQPNASEDRLKERMVACWGDRYKD
;
A
#
# COMPACT_ATOMS: atom_id res chain seq x y z
N MET A 1 -26.88 -7.53 5.95
CA MET A 1 -27.54 -7.64 4.62
C MET A 1 -26.57 -7.27 3.49
N ARG A 2 -26.31 -8.17 2.51
CA ARG A 2 -25.43 -7.87 1.36
C ARG A 2 -26.27 -7.50 0.14
N PRO A 3 -25.96 -6.46 -0.64
CA PRO A 3 -26.68 -6.11 -1.85
C PRO A 3 -26.67 -7.25 -2.88
N GLN A 4 -27.79 -7.42 -3.58
CA GLN A 4 -27.99 -8.52 -4.52
C GLN A 4 -27.85 -8.07 -5.98
N THR A 5 -28.10 -6.78 -6.25
CA THR A 5 -28.08 -6.17 -7.58
C THR A 5 -27.16 -4.97 -7.61
N LEU A 6 -26.81 -4.48 -8.82
CA LEU A 6 -26.06 -3.25 -8.98
C LEU A 6 -26.82 -2.01 -8.48
N ASP A 7 -28.15 -2.06 -8.52
CA ASP A 7 -28.99 -0.93 -8.03
C ASP A 7 -29.07 -0.88 -6.51
N ASP A 8 -28.83 -2.02 -5.85
CA ASP A 8 -28.65 -2.07 -4.40
C ASP A 8 -27.23 -1.73 -3.94
N TYR A 9 -26.27 -1.69 -4.86
CA TYR A 9 -24.89 -1.40 -4.54
C TYR A 9 -24.68 0.10 -4.31
N VAL A 10 -24.23 0.47 -3.12
CA VAL A 10 -24.05 1.86 -2.72
C VAL A 10 -22.66 2.35 -3.16
N GLY A 11 -22.62 3.58 -3.67
CA GLY A 11 -21.38 4.24 -4.09
C GLY A 11 -20.87 3.81 -5.47
N GLN A 12 -19.63 4.16 -5.77
CA GLN A 12 -18.89 3.81 -6.98
C GLN A 12 -19.63 4.14 -8.30
N ARG A 13 -20.41 5.22 -8.34
CA ARG A 13 -21.24 5.59 -9.51
C ARG A 13 -20.44 5.75 -10.80
N HIS A 14 -19.15 6.11 -10.70
CA HIS A 14 -18.23 6.22 -11.85
C HIS A 14 -17.92 4.88 -12.51
N LEU A 15 -18.09 3.76 -11.79
CA LEU A 15 -17.86 2.39 -12.29
C LEU A 15 -19.16 1.66 -12.62
N VAL A 16 -20.18 1.78 -11.78
CA VAL A 16 -21.42 0.97 -11.84
C VAL A 16 -22.69 1.83 -12.01
N GLY A 17 -22.60 3.13 -12.09
CA GLY A 17 -23.73 4.00 -12.40
C GLY A 17 -24.26 3.80 -13.82
N PRO A 18 -25.40 4.39 -14.17
CA PRO A 18 -25.96 4.31 -15.52
C PRO A 18 -24.94 4.73 -16.59
N GLY A 19 -24.68 3.84 -17.56
CA GLY A 19 -23.73 4.08 -18.65
C GLY A 19 -22.24 3.96 -18.25
N ALA A 20 -21.92 3.64 -16.99
CA ALA A 20 -20.55 3.44 -16.54
C ALA A 20 -19.93 2.15 -17.09
N VAL A 21 -18.58 2.08 -17.06
CA VAL A 21 -17.82 1.05 -17.78
C VAL A 21 -18.14 -0.37 -17.31
N LEU A 22 -18.16 -0.63 -16.00
CA LEU A 22 -18.47 -1.96 -15.47
C LEU A 22 -19.93 -2.32 -15.69
N ARG A 23 -20.87 -1.37 -15.51
CA ARG A 23 -22.29 -1.62 -15.79
C ARG A 23 -22.50 -2.05 -17.25
N ARG A 24 -21.91 -1.34 -18.22
CA ARG A 24 -22.01 -1.72 -19.64
C ARG A 24 -21.43 -3.11 -19.94
N MET A 25 -20.32 -3.48 -19.32
CA MET A 25 -19.70 -4.81 -19.47
C MET A 25 -20.64 -5.90 -18.94
N ILE A 26 -21.26 -5.66 -17.80
CA ILE A 26 -22.19 -6.60 -17.15
C ILE A 26 -23.48 -6.75 -17.99
N GLU A 27 -24.08 -5.64 -18.39
CA GLU A 27 -25.29 -5.62 -19.23
C GLU A 27 -25.03 -6.25 -20.61
N GLY A 28 -23.83 -6.04 -21.16
CA GLY A 28 -23.39 -6.65 -22.41
C GLY A 28 -22.96 -8.12 -22.27
N LYS A 29 -22.99 -8.72 -21.08
CA LYS A 29 -22.54 -10.10 -20.78
C LYS A 29 -21.13 -10.40 -21.27
N ARG A 30 -20.27 -9.39 -21.33
CA ARG A 30 -18.87 -9.50 -21.76
C ARG A 30 -17.97 -8.93 -20.69
N ILE A 31 -17.38 -9.81 -19.89
CA ILE A 31 -16.48 -9.44 -18.83
C ILE A 31 -15.06 -9.91 -19.15
N SER A 32 -14.10 -9.03 -19.05
CA SER A 32 -12.66 -9.32 -19.11
C SER A 32 -12.09 -9.38 -17.69
N SER A 33 -10.91 -9.95 -17.54
CA SER A 33 -10.20 -9.95 -16.25
C SER A 33 -9.84 -8.54 -15.81
N PHE A 34 -9.99 -8.25 -14.50
CA PHE A 34 -9.67 -6.94 -13.93
C PHE A 34 -9.28 -7.03 -12.45
N ILE A 35 -8.70 -5.95 -11.96
CA ILE A 35 -8.34 -5.77 -10.57
C ILE A 35 -9.13 -4.60 -9.99
N LEU A 36 -9.79 -4.83 -8.85
CA LEU A 36 -10.46 -3.82 -8.04
C LEU A 36 -9.48 -3.28 -7.00
N TRP A 37 -9.03 -2.06 -7.15
CA TRP A 37 -8.12 -1.39 -6.24
C TRP A 37 -8.85 -0.30 -5.47
N GLY A 38 -8.69 -0.28 -4.16
CA GLY A 38 -9.27 0.77 -3.31
C GLY A 38 -9.23 0.41 -1.83
N PRO A 39 -9.56 1.35 -0.94
CA PRO A 39 -9.48 1.16 0.50
C PRO A 39 -10.38 0.01 0.99
N PRO A 40 -10.20 -0.45 2.23
CA PRO A 40 -11.07 -1.47 2.83
C PRO A 40 -12.53 -0.96 2.90
N GLY A 41 -13.48 -1.88 3.01
CA GLY A 41 -14.90 -1.57 3.23
C GLY A 41 -15.67 -0.90 2.10
N VAL A 42 -15.06 -0.60 0.96
CA VAL A 42 -15.73 0.08 -0.19
C VAL A 42 -16.53 -0.87 -1.10
N GLY A 43 -16.62 -2.17 -0.73
CA GLY A 43 -17.49 -3.13 -1.41
C GLY A 43 -16.83 -3.94 -2.54
N LYS A 44 -15.51 -4.09 -2.63
CA LYS A 44 -14.79 -4.88 -3.68
C LYS A 44 -15.35 -6.30 -3.82
N THR A 45 -15.38 -7.06 -2.74
CA THR A 45 -15.90 -8.45 -2.70
C THR A 45 -17.38 -8.51 -3.03
N THR A 46 -18.15 -7.54 -2.55
CA THR A 46 -19.59 -7.42 -2.81
C THR A 46 -19.85 -7.20 -4.29
N LEU A 47 -19.11 -6.28 -4.93
CA LEU A 47 -19.23 -6.01 -6.36
C LEU A 47 -18.92 -7.25 -7.19
N ALA A 48 -17.84 -7.97 -6.90
CA ALA A 48 -17.51 -9.22 -7.59
C ALA A 48 -18.62 -10.28 -7.47
N THR A 49 -19.23 -10.39 -6.29
CA THR A 49 -20.35 -11.33 -6.07
C THR A 49 -21.60 -10.93 -6.86
N ILE A 50 -21.94 -9.64 -6.90
CA ILE A 50 -23.08 -9.13 -7.69
C ILE A 50 -22.85 -9.43 -9.17
N ILE A 51 -21.65 -9.17 -9.69
CA ILE A 51 -21.28 -9.42 -11.07
C ILE A 51 -21.51 -10.89 -11.43
N ALA A 52 -21.00 -11.81 -10.62
CA ALA A 52 -21.13 -13.24 -10.87
C ALA A 52 -22.61 -13.69 -10.90
N ARG A 53 -23.41 -13.20 -9.96
CA ARG A 53 -24.85 -13.50 -9.91
C ARG A 53 -25.61 -12.95 -11.12
N GLN A 54 -25.35 -11.69 -11.47
CA GLN A 54 -26.07 -11.03 -12.56
C GLN A 54 -25.74 -11.64 -13.93
N LEU A 55 -24.55 -12.23 -14.07
CA LEU A 55 -24.12 -12.91 -15.28
C LEU A 55 -24.49 -14.42 -15.28
N ASP A 56 -24.96 -14.94 -14.15
CA ASP A 56 -25.21 -16.38 -13.94
C ASP A 56 -23.99 -17.24 -14.28
N ILE A 57 -22.82 -16.80 -13.80
CA ILE A 57 -21.52 -17.43 -14.05
C ILE A 57 -21.02 -18.10 -12.76
N PRO A 58 -20.44 -19.32 -12.83
CA PRO A 58 -19.84 -19.96 -11.66
C PRO A 58 -18.75 -19.07 -11.02
N PHE A 59 -18.81 -18.95 -9.69
CA PHE A 59 -17.97 -18.05 -8.90
C PHE A 59 -17.09 -18.84 -7.93
N PHE A 60 -15.79 -18.81 -8.16
CA PHE A 60 -14.79 -19.41 -7.30
C PHE A 60 -14.06 -18.33 -6.51
N THR A 61 -13.86 -18.55 -5.22
CA THR A 61 -13.19 -17.59 -4.34
C THR A 61 -11.91 -18.18 -3.77
N LEU A 62 -10.85 -17.40 -3.78
CA LEU A 62 -9.61 -17.69 -3.05
C LEU A 62 -9.27 -16.49 -2.16
N SER A 63 -8.81 -16.79 -0.95
CA SER A 63 -8.23 -15.79 -0.08
C SER A 63 -6.71 -15.88 -0.15
N ALA A 64 -6.05 -14.80 -0.53
CA ALA A 64 -4.60 -14.79 -0.60
C ALA A 64 -3.91 -14.96 0.77
N VAL A 65 -4.65 -14.77 1.87
CA VAL A 65 -4.14 -14.97 3.22
C VAL A 65 -4.01 -16.45 3.59
N THR A 66 -4.95 -17.30 3.08
CA THR A 66 -5.04 -18.72 3.51
C THR A 66 -4.74 -19.72 2.40
N SER A 67 -4.71 -19.29 1.13
CA SER A 67 -4.59 -20.20 -0.02
C SER A 67 -3.15 -20.31 -0.49
N GLY A 68 -2.65 -21.55 -0.64
CA GLY A 68 -1.35 -21.87 -1.23
C GLY A 68 -1.42 -22.12 -2.75
N VAL A 69 -0.26 -22.43 -3.37
CA VAL A 69 -0.17 -22.75 -4.82
C VAL A 69 -1.03 -23.95 -5.19
N LYS A 70 -1.18 -24.91 -4.27
CA LYS A 70 -1.96 -26.13 -4.50
C LYS A 70 -3.44 -25.81 -4.66
N GLU A 71 -3.98 -25.00 -3.76
CA GLU A 71 -5.39 -24.59 -3.79
C GLU A 71 -5.69 -23.76 -5.05
N VAL A 72 -4.77 -22.90 -5.46
CA VAL A 72 -4.90 -22.15 -6.72
C VAL A 72 -5.06 -23.10 -7.92
N ARG A 73 -4.19 -24.11 -8.02
CA ARG A 73 -4.25 -25.12 -9.09
C ARG A 73 -5.53 -25.96 -9.05
N GLU A 74 -5.95 -26.38 -7.86
CA GLU A 74 -7.18 -27.15 -7.70
C GLU A 74 -8.41 -26.35 -8.14
N VAL A 75 -8.49 -25.05 -7.83
CA VAL A 75 -9.60 -24.20 -8.27
C VAL A 75 -9.56 -23.99 -9.77
N ILE A 76 -8.40 -23.80 -10.39
CA ILE A 76 -8.24 -23.69 -11.84
C ILE A 76 -8.71 -24.99 -12.53
N GLU A 77 -8.35 -26.16 -12.00
CA GLU A 77 -8.81 -27.45 -12.55
C GLU A 77 -10.33 -27.63 -12.39
N ARG A 78 -10.92 -27.24 -11.25
CA ARG A 78 -12.38 -27.24 -11.09
C ARG A 78 -13.05 -26.30 -12.09
N ALA A 79 -12.49 -25.11 -12.30
CA ALA A 79 -12.99 -24.15 -13.27
C ALA A 79 -12.92 -24.72 -14.70
N ARG A 80 -11.82 -25.42 -15.04
CA ARG A 80 -11.66 -26.10 -16.33
C ARG A 80 -12.71 -27.19 -16.53
N ASN A 81 -12.97 -28.00 -15.50
CA ASN A 81 -13.93 -29.09 -15.55
C ASN A 81 -15.39 -28.62 -15.51
N SER A 82 -15.68 -27.45 -14.97
CA SER A 82 -17.04 -26.87 -14.95
C SER A 82 -17.43 -26.21 -16.27
N ARG A 83 -16.53 -26.15 -17.25
CA ARG A 83 -16.74 -25.48 -18.52
C ARG A 83 -17.37 -26.43 -19.51
N PHE A 84 -18.67 -26.26 -19.81
CA PHE A 84 -19.34 -26.92 -20.91
C PHE A 84 -19.16 -26.15 -22.22
N PHE A 85 -19.32 -26.80 -23.36
CA PHE A 85 -19.26 -26.19 -24.70
C PHE A 85 -20.14 -24.91 -24.72
N ASN A 86 -19.56 -23.76 -25.09
CA ASN A 86 -20.21 -22.45 -25.21
C ASN A 86 -20.64 -21.77 -23.87
N SER A 87 -20.29 -22.29 -22.71
CA SER A 87 -20.52 -21.55 -21.45
C SER A 87 -19.48 -20.46 -21.24
N PRO A 88 -19.84 -19.32 -20.62
CA PRO A 88 -18.88 -18.27 -20.27
C PRO A 88 -17.85 -18.79 -19.27
N SER A 89 -16.65 -18.22 -19.33
CA SER A 89 -15.56 -18.59 -18.41
C SER A 89 -15.95 -18.29 -16.95
N PRO A 90 -15.78 -19.25 -16.03
CA PRO A 90 -16.05 -19.01 -14.61
C PRO A 90 -15.24 -17.83 -14.08
N ILE A 91 -15.80 -17.14 -13.10
CA ILE A 91 -15.11 -16.05 -12.39
C ILE A 91 -14.27 -16.65 -11.28
N LEU A 92 -12.99 -16.33 -11.27
CA LEU A 92 -12.08 -16.57 -10.15
C LEU A 92 -11.85 -15.24 -9.40
N PHE A 93 -12.42 -15.12 -8.23
CA PHE A 93 -12.22 -13.97 -7.34
C PHE A 93 -11.08 -14.26 -6.37
N ILE A 94 -10.12 -13.35 -6.30
CA ILE A 94 -9.00 -13.41 -5.36
C ILE A 94 -9.03 -12.17 -4.49
N ASP A 95 -9.35 -12.36 -3.20
CA ASP A 95 -9.30 -11.29 -2.22
C ASP A 95 -7.86 -11.07 -1.74
N GLU A 96 -7.47 -9.80 -1.61
CA GLU A 96 -6.12 -9.35 -1.21
C GLU A 96 -5.00 -9.96 -2.08
N ILE A 97 -5.17 -9.92 -3.41
CA ILE A 97 -4.26 -10.54 -4.38
C ILE A 97 -2.79 -10.12 -4.20
N HIS A 98 -2.52 -8.95 -3.61
CA HIS A 98 -1.18 -8.48 -3.28
C HIS A 98 -0.43 -9.37 -2.28
N ARG A 99 -1.15 -10.18 -1.49
CA ARG A 99 -0.56 -11.13 -0.54
C ARG A 99 -0.10 -12.43 -1.19
N PHE A 100 -0.48 -12.66 -2.44
CA PHE A 100 0.05 -13.80 -3.19
C PHE A 100 1.53 -13.58 -3.54
N SER A 101 2.36 -14.57 -3.27
CA SER A 101 3.74 -14.60 -3.77
C SER A 101 3.78 -14.53 -5.30
N LYS A 102 4.91 -14.10 -5.87
CA LYS A 102 5.10 -14.06 -7.33
C LYS A 102 4.80 -15.42 -7.98
N SER A 103 5.21 -16.54 -7.37
CA SER A 103 4.93 -17.90 -7.88
C SER A 103 3.44 -18.25 -7.89
N GLN A 104 2.68 -17.78 -6.91
CA GLN A 104 1.21 -17.96 -6.89
C GLN A 104 0.54 -17.14 -7.99
N GLN A 105 0.96 -15.89 -8.17
CA GLN A 105 0.47 -15.03 -9.25
C GLN A 105 0.85 -15.58 -10.63
N ASP A 106 2.07 -16.09 -10.82
CA ASP A 106 2.50 -16.75 -12.06
C ASP A 106 1.62 -17.97 -12.41
N SER A 107 1.17 -18.73 -11.41
CA SER A 107 0.30 -19.88 -11.62
C SER A 107 -1.07 -19.54 -12.20
N LEU A 108 -1.50 -18.28 -12.09
CA LEU A 108 -2.76 -17.76 -12.66
C LEU A 108 -2.63 -17.42 -14.15
N LEU A 109 -1.43 -17.09 -14.65
CA LEU A 109 -1.21 -16.54 -15.98
C LEU A 109 -1.80 -17.43 -17.08
N GLY A 110 -1.46 -18.71 -17.07
CA GLY A 110 -1.95 -19.65 -18.10
C GLY A 110 -3.47 -19.78 -18.12
N ALA A 111 -4.12 -19.76 -16.95
CA ALA A 111 -5.57 -19.86 -16.85
C ALA A 111 -6.28 -18.58 -17.35
N VAL A 112 -5.70 -17.41 -17.08
CA VAL A 112 -6.22 -16.13 -17.56
C VAL A 112 -5.99 -15.96 -19.06
N GLU A 113 -4.79 -16.29 -19.58
CA GLU A 113 -4.45 -16.22 -21.00
C GLU A 113 -5.32 -17.12 -21.87
N GLN A 114 -5.55 -18.36 -21.43
CA GLN A 114 -6.37 -19.33 -22.15
C GLN A 114 -7.88 -19.11 -21.95
N GLY A 115 -8.27 -18.10 -21.17
CA GLY A 115 -9.66 -17.83 -20.83
C GLY A 115 -10.32 -18.98 -20.06
N VAL A 116 -9.55 -19.80 -19.35
CA VAL A 116 -10.10 -20.86 -18.46
C VAL A 116 -10.91 -20.21 -17.34
N VAL A 117 -10.43 -19.08 -16.83
CA VAL A 117 -11.13 -18.26 -15.84
C VAL A 117 -11.11 -16.80 -16.25
N THR A 118 -12.13 -16.04 -15.82
CA THR A 118 -12.11 -14.58 -15.78
C THR A 118 -11.66 -14.17 -14.38
N LEU A 119 -10.49 -13.56 -14.28
CA LEU A 119 -9.93 -13.14 -12.98
C LEU A 119 -10.55 -11.82 -12.52
N ILE A 120 -11.03 -11.79 -11.28
CA ILE A 120 -11.33 -10.56 -10.55
C ILE A 120 -10.43 -10.53 -9.32
N GLY A 121 -9.36 -9.74 -9.35
CA GLY A 121 -8.51 -9.50 -8.18
C GLY A 121 -9.04 -8.33 -7.36
N ALA A 122 -8.97 -8.43 -6.03
CA ALA A 122 -9.21 -7.30 -5.13
C ALA A 122 -7.95 -7.00 -4.32
N THR A 123 -7.65 -5.71 -4.13
CA THR A 123 -6.48 -5.28 -3.34
C THR A 123 -6.71 -3.91 -2.70
N THR A 124 -6.13 -3.71 -1.54
CA THR A 124 -6.00 -2.40 -0.89
C THR A 124 -4.70 -1.70 -1.27
N GLU A 125 -3.69 -2.45 -1.69
CA GLU A 125 -2.38 -1.93 -2.07
C GLU A 125 -2.31 -1.57 -3.55
N ASN A 126 -1.35 -0.69 -3.92
CA ASN A 126 -1.21 -0.27 -5.32
C ASN A 126 -0.77 -1.45 -6.21
N PRO A 127 -1.61 -1.90 -7.14
CA PRO A 127 -1.35 -3.08 -7.95
C PRO A 127 -0.11 -2.93 -8.85
N SER A 128 0.33 -1.72 -9.15
CA SER A 128 1.53 -1.49 -9.96
C SER A 128 2.82 -1.95 -9.29
N PHE A 129 2.82 -2.08 -7.95
CA PHE A 129 3.98 -2.55 -7.18
C PHE A 129 3.83 -4.01 -6.74
N GLU A 130 2.59 -4.43 -6.45
CA GLU A 130 2.31 -5.70 -5.77
C GLU A 130 1.88 -6.82 -6.73
N VAL A 131 1.34 -6.47 -7.90
CA VAL A 131 0.93 -7.44 -8.89
C VAL A 131 1.98 -7.55 -9.99
N ILE A 132 2.32 -8.78 -10.37
CA ILE A 132 3.33 -9.03 -11.41
C ILE A 132 2.91 -8.41 -12.76
N ARG A 133 3.87 -7.82 -13.47
CA ARG A 133 3.63 -7.16 -14.76
C ARG A 133 2.91 -8.03 -15.80
N PRO A 134 3.23 -9.34 -15.97
CA PRO A 134 2.50 -10.19 -16.92
C PRO A 134 1.01 -10.31 -16.60
N LEU A 135 0.62 -10.33 -15.33
CA LEU A 135 -0.78 -10.40 -14.93
C LEU A 135 -1.48 -9.04 -15.12
N LEU A 136 -0.82 -7.94 -14.75
CA LEU A 136 -1.33 -6.58 -14.97
C LEU A 136 -1.58 -6.27 -16.46
N SER A 137 -0.72 -6.76 -17.36
CA SER A 137 -0.91 -6.52 -18.80
C SER A 137 -2.17 -7.20 -19.38
N ARG A 138 -2.78 -8.13 -18.65
CA ARG A 138 -3.98 -8.89 -19.02
C ARG A 138 -5.22 -8.50 -18.24
N CYS A 139 -5.07 -7.63 -17.26
CA CYS A 139 -6.15 -7.17 -16.40
C CYS A 139 -6.31 -5.65 -16.49
N GLN A 140 -7.55 -5.18 -16.57
CA GLN A 140 -7.83 -3.76 -16.38
C GLN A 140 -7.81 -3.45 -14.88
N VAL A 141 -7.41 -2.24 -14.49
CA VAL A 141 -7.44 -1.82 -13.09
C VAL A 141 -8.56 -0.80 -12.90
N TYR A 142 -9.48 -1.09 -12.00
CA TYR A 142 -10.56 -0.17 -11.62
C TYR A 142 -10.36 0.31 -10.20
N THR A 143 -10.30 1.62 -10.03
CA THR A 143 -10.10 2.24 -8.71
C THR A 143 -11.46 2.51 -8.06
N LEU A 144 -11.67 1.92 -6.88
CA LEU A 144 -12.79 2.22 -6.01
C LEU A 144 -12.40 3.34 -5.04
N LYS A 145 -13.33 4.27 -4.85
CA LYS A 145 -13.16 5.41 -3.95
C LYS A 145 -13.76 5.11 -2.57
N PRO A 146 -13.30 5.76 -1.49
CA PRO A 146 -14.05 5.78 -0.23
C PRO A 146 -15.51 6.17 -0.49
N LEU A 147 -16.44 5.64 0.29
CA LEU A 147 -17.85 6.05 0.23
C LEU A 147 -17.97 7.49 0.74
N ASP A 148 -18.72 8.30 0.04
CA ASP A 148 -18.99 9.67 0.48
C ASP A 148 -20.07 9.71 1.58
N CYS A 149 -20.31 10.88 2.16
CA CYS A 149 -21.27 11.05 3.25
C CYS A 149 -22.69 10.62 2.84
N ASP A 150 -23.10 10.95 1.61
CA ASP A 150 -24.44 10.61 1.10
C ASP A 150 -24.56 9.11 0.88
N ASP A 151 -23.53 8.45 0.38
CA ASP A 151 -23.45 6.99 0.23
C ASP A 151 -23.58 6.27 1.57
N LEU A 152 -22.86 6.76 2.60
CA LEU A 152 -22.91 6.19 3.95
C LEU A 152 -24.28 6.38 4.60
N LEU A 153 -24.88 7.56 4.51
CA LEU A 153 -26.22 7.82 5.03
C LEU A 153 -27.31 6.98 4.33
N ASN A 154 -27.19 6.82 3.00
CA ASN A 154 -28.04 5.92 2.25
C ASN A 154 -27.88 4.45 2.70
N LEU A 155 -26.66 4.04 3.02
CA LEU A 155 -26.40 2.70 3.55
C LEU A 155 -27.05 2.50 4.92
N VAL A 156 -26.89 3.47 5.85
CA VAL A 156 -27.57 3.44 7.16
C VAL A 156 -29.06 3.25 6.99
N LYS A 157 -29.70 4.13 6.20
CA LYS A 157 -31.16 4.08 5.98
C LYS A 157 -31.60 2.71 5.44
N ARG A 158 -30.92 2.19 4.42
CA ARG A 158 -31.26 0.87 3.85
C ARG A 158 -31.12 -0.27 4.84
N VAL A 159 -30.06 -0.25 5.65
CA VAL A 159 -29.78 -1.34 6.60
C VAL A 159 -30.76 -1.30 7.76
N THR A 160 -31.04 -0.12 8.32
CA THR A 160 -32.02 0.02 9.42
C THR A 160 -33.44 -0.31 9.00
N GLU A 161 -33.81 -0.11 7.71
CA GLU A 161 -35.15 -0.43 7.19
C GLU A 161 -35.30 -1.90 6.73
N ARG A 162 -34.23 -2.56 6.27
CA ARG A 162 -34.33 -3.84 5.54
C ARG A 162 -33.62 -5.01 6.21
N ASP A 163 -32.70 -4.77 7.15
CA ASP A 163 -32.03 -5.86 7.84
C ASP A 163 -32.97 -6.51 8.86
N SER A 164 -32.96 -7.87 8.91
CA SER A 164 -33.88 -8.63 9.72
C SER A 164 -33.73 -8.41 11.24
N LEU A 165 -32.55 -7.99 11.68
CA LEU A 165 -32.27 -7.68 13.09
C LEU A 165 -32.49 -6.19 13.36
N LEU A 166 -31.86 -5.33 12.60
CA LEU A 166 -31.87 -3.89 12.84
C LEU A 166 -33.27 -3.26 12.66
N SER A 167 -34.08 -3.79 11.73
CA SER A 167 -35.46 -3.31 11.50
C SER A 167 -36.44 -3.60 12.63
N GLN A 168 -36.01 -4.36 13.63
CA GLN A 168 -36.85 -4.63 14.83
C GLN A 168 -36.95 -3.44 15.78
N LYS A 169 -36.01 -2.46 15.64
CA LYS A 169 -36.04 -1.23 16.46
C LYS A 169 -36.13 -0.01 15.55
N LYS A 170 -36.68 1.05 16.09
CA LYS A 170 -36.75 2.35 15.41
C LYS A 170 -35.41 3.07 15.52
N PHE A 171 -34.84 3.53 14.40
CA PHE A 171 -33.63 4.36 14.39
C PHE A 171 -34.00 5.83 14.22
N GLU A 172 -33.50 6.69 15.11
CA GLU A 172 -33.61 8.14 15.03
C GLU A 172 -32.22 8.74 14.80
N LEU A 173 -32.00 9.23 13.57
CA LEU A 173 -30.76 9.90 13.19
C LEU A 173 -30.90 11.40 13.52
N ARG A 174 -30.40 11.82 14.69
CA ARG A 174 -30.40 13.23 15.12
C ARG A 174 -29.16 13.95 14.66
N GLU A 175 -27.99 13.35 14.90
CA GLU A 175 -26.68 13.83 14.50
C GLU A 175 -25.88 12.69 13.89
N THR A 176 -25.11 12.98 12.85
CA THR A 176 -24.40 11.94 12.07
C THR A 176 -22.93 12.25 11.85
N ALA A 177 -22.43 13.39 12.35
CA ALA A 177 -21.06 13.80 12.11
C ALA A 177 -20.03 12.85 12.72
N ALA A 178 -20.26 12.39 13.97
CA ALA A 178 -19.39 11.41 14.60
C ALA A 178 -19.45 10.04 13.87
N LEU A 179 -20.67 9.57 13.53
CA LEU A 179 -20.86 8.32 12.81
C LEU A 179 -20.09 8.33 11.46
N LEU A 180 -20.21 9.40 10.68
CA LEU A 180 -19.53 9.55 9.40
C LEU A 180 -18.01 9.67 9.56
N ARG A 181 -17.56 10.44 10.56
CA ARG A 181 -16.15 10.60 10.88
C ARG A 181 -15.50 9.28 11.26
N TYR A 182 -16.15 8.51 12.13
CA TYR A 182 -15.60 7.26 12.61
C TYR A 182 -15.69 6.12 11.59
N SER A 183 -16.62 6.15 10.66
CA SER A 183 -16.66 5.19 9.53
C SER A 183 -15.60 5.46 8.47
N GLY A 184 -15.13 6.70 8.30
CA GLY A 184 -14.04 7.06 7.40
C GLY A 184 -14.22 6.59 5.95
N GLY A 185 -15.48 6.51 5.45
CA GLY A 185 -15.77 6.00 4.09
C GLY A 185 -15.81 4.47 3.97
N ASP A 186 -15.71 3.75 5.09
CA ASP A 186 -15.76 2.28 5.17
C ASP A 186 -17.14 1.80 5.61
N ALA A 187 -17.83 1.05 4.72
CA ALA A 187 -19.15 0.48 5.02
C ALA A 187 -19.15 -0.55 6.15
N ARG A 188 -18.07 -1.34 6.33
CA ARG A 188 -18.01 -2.33 7.41
C ARG A 188 -17.95 -1.64 8.77
N LYS A 189 -17.10 -0.61 8.89
CA LYS A 189 -17.00 0.19 10.11
C LYS A 189 -18.32 0.85 10.45
N LEU A 190 -18.96 1.46 9.45
CA LEU A 190 -20.27 2.05 9.62
C LEU A 190 -21.26 1.04 10.18
N LEU A 191 -21.35 -0.15 9.59
CA LEU A 191 -22.27 -1.19 10.01
C LEU A 191 -21.95 -1.73 11.41
N ASN A 192 -20.67 -1.92 11.73
CA ASN A 192 -20.24 -2.34 13.07
C ASN A 192 -20.64 -1.29 14.14
N ILE A 193 -20.51 0.01 13.82
CA ILE A 193 -20.96 1.08 14.72
C ILE A 193 -22.48 1.00 14.93
N ILE A 194 -23.25 0.79 13.86
CA ILE A 194 -24.72 0.66 13.95
C ILE A 194 -25.11 -0.56 14.78
N GLU A 195 -24.45 -1.71 14.59
CA GLU A 195 -24.67 -2.92 15.39
C GLU A 195 -24.36 -2.66 16.88
N LEU A 196 -23.22 -2.02 17.17
CA LEU A 196 -22.84 -1.65 18.53
C LEU A 196 -23.89 -0.74 19.19
N LEU A 197 -24.39 0.26 18.47
CA LEU A 197 -25.46 1.13 18.97
C LEU A 197 -26.75 0.35 19.21
N TYR A 198 -27.12 -0.55 18.31
CA TYR A 198 -28.30 -1.42 18.45
C TYR A 198 -28.21 -2.30 19.71
N GLU A 199 -27.07 -2.93 19.95
CA GLU A 199 -26.83 -3.78 21.13
C GLU A 199 -26.82 -2.96 22.44
N SER A 200 -26.34 -1.73 22.39
CA SER A 200 -26.17 -0.88 23.58
C SER A 200 -27.44 -0.39 24.21
N VAL A 201 -28.57 -0.40 23.47
CA VAL A 201 -29.89 0.07 24.00
C VAL A 201 -30.72 -1.05 24.65
N GLY A 202 -30.19 -2.29 24.69
CA GLY A 202 -30.88 -3.41 25.35
C GLY A 202 -32.32 -3.61 24.87
N ASP A 203 -33.29 -3.56 25.77
CA ASP A 203 -34.72 -3.79 25.49
C ASP A 203 -35.46 -2.54 25.01
N GLU A 204 -34.80 -1.40 24.82
CA GLU A 204 -35.45 -0.19 24.33
C GLU A 204 -35.83 -0.34 22.84
N ASP A 205 -36.98 0.19 22.45
CA ASP A 205 -37.52 0.09 21.10
C ASP A 205 -36.89 1.08 20.12
N THR A 206 -36.11 2.07 20.62
CA THR A 206 -35.55 3.16 19.80
C THR A 206 -34.03 3.28 19.99
N VAL A 207 -33.30 3.25 18.89
CA VAL A 207 -31.86 3.54 18.81
C VAL A 207 -31.68 4.98 18.38
N VAL A 208 -31.15 5.84 19.27
CA VAL A 208 -30.86 7.22 18.95
C VAL A 208 -29.40 7.33 18.48
N ILE A 209 -29.19 7.88 17.28
CA ILE A 209 -27.87 8.19 16.74
C ILE A 209 -27.63 9.68 16.94
N GLU A 210 -26.71 10.00 17.86
CA GLU A 210 -26.29 11.34 18.24
C GLU A 210 -24.78 11.32 18.46
N ASP A 211 -24.07 12.39 18.14
CA ASP A 211 -22.60 12.42 18.11
C ASP A 211 -21.98 12.10 19.47
N SER A 212 -22.61 12.56 20.54
CA SER A 212 -22.21 12.23 21.93
C SER A 212 -22.32 10.74 22.22
N ILE A 213 -23.46 10.12 21.87
CA ILE A 213 -23.73 8.69 22.11
C ILE A 213 -22.77 7.82 21.30
N VAL A 214 -22.55 8.15 20.02
CA VAL A 214 -21.60 7.44 19.16
C VAL A 214 -20.19 7.49 19.75
N THR A 215 -19.77 8.68 20.18
CA THR A 215 -18.43 8.89 20.75
C THR A 215 -18.25 8.11 22.06
N ASP A 216 -19.19 8.19 22.98
CA ASP A 216 -19.14 7.51 24.27
C ASP A 216 -19.10 5.99 24.12
N ARG A 217 -19.93 5.44 23.23
CA ARG A 217 -19.97 3.98 23.00
C ARG A 217 -18.70 3.46 22.34
N LEU A 218 -18.10 4.22 21.43
CA LEU A 218 -16.83 3.85 20.83
C LEU A 218 -15.65 3.96 21.81
N GLN A 219 -15.66 4.94 22.72
CA GLN A 219 -14.64 5.06 23.78
C GLN A 219 -14.72 3.92 24.82
N GLN A 220 -15.92 3.43 25.11
CA GLN A 220 -16.13 2.28 26.02
C GLN A 220 -15.76 0.94 25.37
N ASN A 221 -15.61 0.87 24.05
CA ASN A 221 -15.25 -0.34 23.29
C ASN A 221 -14.05 -0.08 22.36
N PRO A 222 -12.83 0.13 22.91
CA PRO A 222 -11.65 0.47 22.08
C PRO A 222 -11.26 -0.64 21.09
N MET A 223 -11.68 -1.88 21.30
CA MET A 223 -11.42 -3.00 20.36
C MET A 223 -12.29 -2.97 19.09
N ALA A 224 -13.45 -2.27 19.12
CA ALA A 224 -14.22 -1.99 17.91
C ALA A 224 -13.61 -0.88 17.06
N TYR A 225 -12.60 -0.18 17.60
CA TYR A 225 -11.98 1.01 17.06
C TYR A 225 -10.67 0.68 16.35
N ASP A 226 -10.75 0.52 15.07
CA ASP A 226 -9.77 0.85 14.05
C ASP A 226 -8.38 0.18 14.03
N LYS A 227 -8.30 -1.03 13.48
CA LYS A 227 -7.01 -1.58 12.99
C LYS A 227 -6.62 -1.10 11.57
N GLU A 228 -7.48 -0.40 10.82
CA GLU A 228 -7.26 -0.08 9.39
C GLU A 228 -7.82 1.29 8.94
N GLY A 229 -8.10 2.26 9.84
CA GLY A 229 -8.75 3.51 9.49
C GLY A 229 -7.89 4.76 9.42
N GLU A 230 -8.53 5.89 9.13
CA GLU A 230 -7.92 7.22 8.94
C GLU A 230 -7.09 7.67 10.17
N MET A 231 -7.54 7.35 11.39
CA MET A 231 -6.77 7.62 12.62
C MET A 231 -5.46 6.82 12.72
N HIS A 232 -5.41 5.62 12.17
CA HIS A 232 -4.18 4.84 12.05
C HIS A 232 -3.13 5.61 11.21
N TYR A 233 -3.53 6.12 10.03
CA TYR A 233 -2.65 6.95 9.19
C TYR A 233 -2.28 8.28 9.84
N ASP A 234 -3.18 8.88 10.60
CA ASP A 234 -2.91 10.14 11.32
C ASP A 234 -1.91 9.94 12.46
N ILE A 235 -2.06 8.88 13.26
CA ILE A 235 -1.13 8.57 14.36
C ILE A 235 0.24 8.24 13.81
N ILE A 236 0.35 7.42 12.75
CA ILE A 236 1.61 7.12 12.09
C ILE A 236 2.24 8.38 11.50
N SER A 237 1.44 9.23 10.86
CA SER A 237 1.92 10.50 10.32
C SER A 237 2.43 11.43 11.41
N ALA A 238 1.75 11.49 12.55
CA ALA A 238 2.20 12.25 13.72
C ALA A 238 3.48 11.66 14.30
N PHE A 239 3.58 10.34 14.42
CA PHE A 239 4.79 9.63 14.88
C PHE A 239 6.01 9.98 14.01
N ILE A 240 5.90 9.80 12.69
CA ILE A 240 6.98 10.11 11.75
C ILE A 240 7.36 11.59 11.80
N LYS A 241 6.36 12.49 11.82
CA LYS A 241 6.59 13.93 11.90
C LYS A 241 7.26 14.37 13.20
N SER A 242 6.96 13.70 14.33
CA SER A 242 7.61 13.95 15.61
C SER A 242 9.09 13.54 15.59
N ILE A 243 9.42 12.38 15.01
CA ILE A 243 10.81 11.95 14.80
C ILE A 243 11.53 12.95 13.88
N ARG A 244 10.94 13.33 12.76
CA ARG A 244 11.48 14.31 11.79
C ARG A 244 11.66 15.68 12.44
N GLY A 245 10.72 16.10 13.28
CA GLY A 245 10.73 17.35 14.02
C GLY A 245 11.64 17.36 15.26
N SER A 246 12.32 16.24 15.56
CA SER A 246 13.22 16.09 16.70
C SER A 246 12.53 16.29 18.07
N ASP A 247 11.29 15.80 18.20
CA ASP A 247 10.55 15.76 19.44
C ASP A 247 10.44 14.30 19.94
N PRO A 248 11.34 13.84 20.83
CA PRO A 248 11.34 12.48 21.34
C PRO A 248 10.13 12.18 22.23
N ASP A 249 9.60 13.15 22.97
CA ASP A 249 8.47 12.96 23.88
C ASP A 249 7.18 12.76 23.08
N ALA A 250 6.93 13.59 22.07
CA ALA A 250 5.82 13.41 21.16
C ALA A 250 5.94 12.09 20.39
N ALA A 251 7.14 11.71 19.93
CA ALA A 251 7.36 10.44 19.22
C ALA A 251 7.05 9.24 20.12
N LEU A 252 7.49 9.25 21.38
CA LEU A 252 7.15 8.21 22.36
C LEU A 252 5.65 8.16 22.67
N TYR A 253 4.99 9.31 22.76
CA TYR A 253 3.53 9.36 22.97
C TYR A 253 2.77 8.69 21.81
N TRP A 254 3.13 9.03 20.57
CA TRP A 254 2.49 8.42 19.40
C TRP A 254 2.83 6.94 19.23
N LEU A 255 4.06 6.53 19.58
CA LEU A 255 4.45 5.12 19.68
C LEU A 255 3.55 4.37 20.67
N ALA A 256 3.38 4.91 21.89
CA ALA A 256 2.52 4.30 22.91
C ALA A 256 1.06 4.19 22.43
N ARG A 257 0.55 5.21 21.73
CA ARG A 257 -0.80 5.14 21.14
C ARG A 257 -0.95 4.05 20.08
N MET A 258 0.08 3.80 19.26
CA MET A 258 0.07 2.69 18.30
C MET A 258 0.09 1.33 19.02
N ILE A 259 0.88 1.20 20.08
CA ILE A 259 0.97 -0.05 20.87
C ILE A 259 -0.37 -0.37 21.54
N GLU A 260 -0.96 0.61 22.25
CA GLU A 260 -2.26 0.46 22.92
C GLU A 260 -3.42 0.23 21.91
N GLY A 261 -3.27 0.78 20.69
CA GLY A 261 -4.18 0.52 19.58
C GLY A 261 -4.02 -0.88 18.94
N GLY A 262 -3.08 -1.69 19.41
CA GLY A 262 -2.82 -3.04 18.91
C GLY A 262 -2.18 -3.09 17.53
N GLU A 263 -1.39 -2.07 17.17
CA GLU A 263 -0.65 -2.02 15.91
C GLU A 263 0.34 -3.17 15.77
N ASP A 264 0.53 -3.63 14.53
CA ASP A 264 1.55 -4.63 14.22
C ASP A 264 2.96 -4.11 14.55
N PRO A 265 3.70 -4.77 15.47
CA PRO A 265 5.04 -4.34 15.85
C PRO A 265 6.01 -4.29 14.66
N ALA A 266 5.84 -5.19 13.68
CA ALA A 266 6.65 -5.17 12.45
C ALA A 266 6.33 -3.94 11.59
N PHE A 267 5.08 -3.48 11.58
CA PHE A 267 4.70 -2.26 10.88
C PHE A 267 5.37 -1.03 11.48
N ILE A 268 5.33 -0.87 12.81
CA ILE A 268 6.00 0.24 13.51
C ILE A 268 7.51 0.21 13.22
N ALA A 269 8.14 -0.96 13.35
CA ALA A 269 9.57 -1.12 13.10
C ALA A 269 9.96 -0.76 11.65
N ARG A 270 9.14 -1.14 10.65
CA ARG A 270 9.36 -0.72 9.24
C ARG A 270 9.37 0.79 9.09
N ARG A 271 8.50 1.52 9.81
CA ARG A 271 8.47 2.99 9.76
C ARG A 271 9.72 3.61 10.35
N LEU A 272 10.28 3.04 11.41
CA LEU A 272 11.57 3.47 11.96
C LEU A 272 12.72 3.26 10.97
N VAL A 273 12.78 2.12 10.28
CA VAL A 273 13.79 1.84 9.25
C VAL A 273 13.69 2.86 8.10
N ILE A 274 12.47 3.20 7.66
CA ILE A 274 12.26 4.20 6.61
C ILE A 274 12.72 5.57 7.09
N SER A 275 12.27 6.03 8.28
CA SER A 275 12.67 7.33 8.83
C SER A 275 14.18 7.43 9.08
N ALA A 276 14.84 6.33 9.48
CA ALA A 276 16.29 6.29 9.63
C ALA A 276 17.03 6.62 8.32
N SER A 277 16.50 6.20 7.18
CA SER A 277 17.11 6.46 5.87
C SER A 277 16.63 7.77 5.23
N GLU A 278 15.34 8.11 5.41
CA GLU A 278 14.71 9.29 4.80
C GLU A 278 15.06 10.58 5.51
N ASP A 279 14.98 10.58 6.87
CA ASP A 279 15.07 11.79 7.68
C ASP A 279 16.45 12.00 8.33
N ILE A 280 17.13 10.90 8.70
CA ILE A 280 18.46 10.95 9.33
C ILE A 280 19.57 10.74 8.30
N GLY A 281 19.47 9.70 7.47
CA GLY A 281 20.36 9.42 6.36
C GLY A 281 21.85 9.51 6.73
N LEU A 282 22.62 10.27 5.94
CA LEU A 282 24.06 10.43 6.13
C LEU A 282 24.46 11.32 7.31
N ALA A 283 23.52 12.04 7.93
CA ALA A 283 23.84 12.80 9.13
C ALA A 283 24.24 11.89 10.32
N ASN A 284 23.64 10.68 10.38
CA ASN A 284 24.01 9.64 11.33
C ASN A 284 23.80 8.24 10.73
N PRO A 285 24.79 7.65 10.06
CA PRO A 285 24.66 6.32 9.43
C PRO A 285 24.29 5.18 10.39
N ASN A 286 24.56 5.32 11.70
CA ASN A 286 24.19 4.31 12.69
C ASN A 286 22.67 4.23 12.90
N ALA A 287 21.92 5.25 12.50
CA ALA A 287 20.47 5.28 12.64
C ALA A 287 19.79 4.08 11.93
N LEU A 288 20.21 3.79 10.71
CA LEU A 288 19.69 2.63 9.95
C LEU A 288 20.08 1.30 10.58
N LEU A 289 21.30 1.20 11.12
CA LEU A 289 21.77 -0.01 11.81
C LEU A 289 20.94 -0.29 13.06
N LEU A 290 20.71 0.74 13.87
CA LEU A 290 19.91 0.62 15.09
C LEU A 290 18.43 0.32 14.78
N ALA A 291 17.86 0.97 13.79
CA ALA A 291 16.48 0.71 13.38
C ALA A 291 16.29 -0.74 12.88
N ASN A 292 17.24 -1.28 12.12
CA ASN A 292 17.23 -2.69 11.71
C ASN A 292 17.42 -3.64 12.89
N ALA A 293 18.33 -3.34 13.82
CA ALA A 293 18.52 -4.14 15.02
C ALA A 293 17.25 -4.17 15.89
N ALA A 294 16.56 -3.03 16.03
CA ALA A 294 15.27 -2.94 16.71
C ALA A 294 14.18 -3.76 15.99
N PHE A 295 14.13 -3.70 14.64
CA PHE A 295 13.23 -4.52 13.85
C PHE A 295 13.44 -6.02 14.13
N ASP A 296 14.69 -6.50 14.04
CA ASP A 296 15.05 -7.90 14.27
C ASP A 296 14.74 -8.34 15.71
N ALA A 297 15.01 -7.47 16.69
CA ALA A 297 14.69 -7.72 18.09
C ALA A 297 13.18 -7.92 18.30
N VAL A 298 12.38 -7.00 17.78
CA VAL A 298 10.91 -7.05 17.88
C VAL A 298 10.34 -8.31 17.26
N MET A 299 10.85 -8.73 16.09
CA MET A 299 10.44 -9.97 15.44
C MET A 299 10.75 -11.23 16.23
N LYS A 300 11.79 -11.19 17.08
CA LYS A 300 12.20 -12.32 17.93
C LYS A 300 11.46 -12.39 19.26
N ILE A 301 11.20 -11.22 19.87
CA ILE A 301 10.65 -11.16 21.23
C ILE A 301 9.14 -10.87 21.27
N GLY A 302 8.59 -10.17 20.27
CA GLY A 302 7.16 -9.82 20.23
C GLY A 302 6.70 -8.89 21.35
N TRP A 303 5.38 -8.80 21.54
CA TRP A 303 4.76 -8.07 22.65
C TRP A 303 4.75 -8.92 23.94
N PRO A 304 4.84 -8.30 25.13
CA PRO A 304 4.87 -6.85 25.40
C PRO A 304 6.28 -6.23 25.39
N GLU A 305 7.36 -7.01 25.43
CA GLU A 305 8.74 -6.50 25.59
C GLU A 305 9.25 -5.79 24.32
N GLY A 306 8.70 -6.08 23.15
CA GLY A 306 9.04 -5.42 21.87
C GLY A 306 8.90 -3.88 21.90
N ARG A 307 8.12 -3.34 22.85
CA ARG A 307 8.01 -1.90 23.08
C ARG A 307 9.34 -1.24 23.45
N ILE A 308 10.23 -1.97 24.10
CA ILE A 308 11.49 -1.42 24.63
C ILE A 308 12.46 -1.09 23.48
N PRO A 309 12.85 -2.03 22.60
CA PRO A 309 13.71 -1.71 21.44
C PRO A 309 13.06 -0.73 20.47
N LEU A 310 11.73 -0.71 20.33
CA LEU A 310 11.03 0.30 19.52
C LEU A 310 11.16 1.70 20.13
N ALA A 311 11.04 1.83 21.46
CA ALA A 311 11.20 3.11 22.16
C ALA A 311 12.64 3.60 22.07
N GLU A 312 13.65 2.73 22.26
CA GLU A 312 15.06 3.04 22.10
C GLU A 312 15.37 3.61 20.71
N ALA A 313 14.95 2.89 19.66
CA ALA A 313 15.13 3.35 18.29
C ALA A 313 14.39 4.67 18.03
N THR A 314 13.18 4.84 18.53
CA THR A 314 12.39 6.08 18.39
C THR A 314 13.12 7.28 18.97
N VAL A 315 13.61 7.19 20.21
CA VAL A 315 14.35 8.28 20.86
C VAL A 315 15.65 8.57 20.12
N TYR A 316 16.40 7.52 19.74
CA TYR A 316 17.64 7.68 19.00
C TYR A 316 17.43 8.40 17.67
N LEU A 317 16.42 8.05 16.90
CA LEU A 317 16.09 8.71 15.64
C LEU A 317 15.60 10.14 15.86
N ALA A 318 14.75 10.38 16.86
CA ALA A 318 14.25 11.71 17.16
C ALA A 318 15.39 12.67 17.58
N THR A 319 16.37 12.20 18.34
CA THR A 319 17.50 13.00 18.83
C THR A 319 18.68 13.10 17.86
N SER A 320 18.70 12.30 16.78
CA SER A 320 19.75 12.35 15.76
C SER A 320 19.66 13.62 14.89
N ALA A 321 20.80 14.10 14.42
CA ALA A 321 20.84 15.11 13.36
C ALA A 321 20.09 14.62 12.11
N LYS A 322 19.47 15.53 11.38
CA LYS A 322 18.61 15.22 10.24
C LYS A 322 19.30 15.53 8.92
N SER A 323 19.11 14.64 7.94
CA SER A 323 19.45 14.88 6.54
C SER A 323 18.60 14.03 5.61
N ASN A 324 18.03 14.65 4.62
CA ASN A 324 17.35 13.98 3.52
C ASN A 324 18.12 14.11 2.19
N SER A 325 19.42 14.38 2.23
CA SER A 325 20.27 14.60 1.04
C SER A 325 20.20 13.42 0.05
N VAL A 326 20.25 12.19 0.56
CA VAL A 326 20.17 10.96 -0.24
C VAL A 326 18.78 10.74 -0.81
N TYR A 327 17.74 10.99 -0.02
CA TYR A 327 16.34 10.90 -0.45
C TYR A 327 16.05 11.87 -1.61
N ASN A 328 16.50 13.13 -1.49
CA ASN A 328 16.36 14.10 -2.54
C ASN A 328 17.19 13.71 -3.78
N GLY A 329 18.42 13.21 -3.59
CA GLY A 329 19.29 12.78 -4.66
C GLY A 329 18.70 11.64 -5.50
N ILE A 330 18.17 10.59 -4.87
CA ILE A 330 17.55 9.48 -5.61
C ILE A 330 16.27 9.91 -6.31
N ASN A 331 15.43 10.76 -5.70
CA ASN A 331 14.22 11.27 -6.35
C ASN A 331 14.56 12.11 -7.59
N GLN A 332 15.56 12.98 -7.50
CA GLN A 332 16.05 13.75 -8.63
C GLN A 332 16.63 12.84 -9.73
N ALA A 333 17.38 11.79 -9.36
CA ALA A 333 17.90 10.81 -10.30
C ALA A 333 16.76 10.10 -11.07
N ILE A 334 15.74 9.64 -10.37
CA ILE A 334 14.56 8.99 -10.97
C ILE A 334 13.85 9.95 -11.93
N GLN A 335 13.67 11.21 -11.52
CA GLN A 335 13.04 12.22 -12.37
C GLN A 335 13.87 12.47 -13.62
N THR A 336 15.20 12.59 -13.49
CA THR A 336 16.13 12.78 -14.62
C THR A 336 16.04 11.62 -15.60
N VAL A 337 16.07 10.37 -15.12
CA VAL A 337 15.95 9.18 -15.99
C VAL A 337 14.60 9.15 -16.73
N ARG A 338 13.50 9.56 -16.06
CA ARG A 338 12.18 9.65 -16.72
C ARG A 338 12.14 10.70 -17.83
N GLN A 339 12.90 11.79 -17.69
CA GLN A 339 12.97 12.87 -18.67
C GLN A 339 13.91 12.55 -19.84
N THR A 340 15.06 11.91 -19.58
CA THR A 340 16.09 11.64 -20.57
C THR A 340 15.93 10.29 -21.28
N GLY A 341 15.12 9.39 -20.72
CA GLY A 341 14.97 8.03 -21.24
C GLY A 341 16.22 7.16 -21.06
N ASN A 342 16.37 6.16 -21.93
CA ASN A 342 17.46 5.19 -21.88
C ASN A 342 18.71 5.72 -22.63
N LEU A 343 19.45 6.62 -22.04
CA LEU A 343 20.74 7.05 -22.58
C LEU A 343 21.76 5.90 -22.55
N PRO A 344 22.65 5.79 -23.58
CA PRO A 344 23.63 4.72 -23.64
C PRO A 344 24.69 4.87 -22.52
N VAL A 345 25.11 3.72 -21.97
CA VAL A 345 26.27 3.68 -21.07
C VAL A 345 27.54 4.01 -21.86
N PRO A 346 28.42 4.87 -21.38
CA PRO A 346 29.70 5.16 -22.04
C PRO A 346 30.51 3.88 -22.33
N LEU A 347 31.15 3.80 -23.48
CA LEU A 347 31.83 2.57 -23.95
C LEU A 347 32.92 2.09 -23.00
N HIS A 348 33.68 2.99 -22.40
CA HIS A 348 34.74 2.65 -21.44
C HIS A 348 34.21 2.02 -20.14
N LEU A 349 32.95 2.24 -19.78
CA LEU A 349 32.32 1.64 -18.61
C LEU A 349 31.67 0.26 -18.87
N ARG A 350 31.59 -0.15 -20.14
CA ARG A 350 31.01 -1.43 -20.52
C ARG A 350 32.05 -2.54 -20.43
N ASN A 351 31.68 -3.69 -19.87
CA ASN A 351 32.57 -4.86 -19.87
C ASN A 351 32.72 -5.45 -21.28
N ALA A 352 33.91 -5.94 -21.61
CA ALA A 352 34.23 -6.59 -22.88
C ALA A 352 34.55 -8.09 -22.71
N PRO A 353 33.57 -8.95 -22.34
CA PRO A 353 33.81 -10.39 -22.09
C PRO A 353 34.08 -11.18 -23.36
N THR A 354 33.87 -10.63 -24.55
CA THR A 354 34.13 -11.26 -25.85
C THR A 354 35.04 -10.40 -26.73
N LYS A 355 35.82 -11.07 -27.61
CA LYS A 355 36.66 -10.37 -28.60
C LYS A 355 35.87 -9.38 -29.49
N LEU A 356 34.64 -9.72 -29.81
CA LEU A 356 33.78 -8.81 -30.59
C LEU A 356 33.50 -7.51 -29.84
N MET A 357 33.16 -7.60 -28.53
CA MET A 357 32.91 -6.42 -27.70
C MET A 357 34.17 -5.56 -27.54
N GLU A 358 35.36 -6.18 -27.41
CA GLU A 358 36.63 -5.49 -27.37
C GLU A 358 36.87 -4.73 -28.71
N GLN A 359 36.61 -5.38 -29.85
CA GLN A 359 36.70 -4.73 -31.17
C GLN A 359 35.70 -3.58 -31.35
N LEU A 360 34.55 -3.62 -30.68
CA LEU A 360 33.56 -2.55 -30.64
C LEU A 360 33.91 -1.41 -29.65
N GLY A 361 35.13 -1.45 -29.04
CA GLY A 361 35.63 -0.39 -28.16
C GLY A 361 35.10 -0.45 -26.71
N TYR A 362 34.50 -1.57 -26.30
CA TYR A 362 34.07 -1.73 -24.92
C TYR A 362 35.28 -1.81 -24.00
N SER A 363 35.17 -1.20 -22.80
CA SER A 363 36.23 -1.09 -21.79
C SER A 363 37.47 -0.28 -22.24
N GLN A 364 37.51 0.23 -23.48
CA GLN A 364 38.63 0.98 -23.98
C GLN A 364 38.76 2.34 -23.27
N GLY A 365 39.95 2.60 -22.70
CA GLY A 365 40.20 3.84 -21.97
C GLY A 365 39.65 3.90 -20.53
N TYR A 366 39.13 2.80 -20.02
CA TYR A 366 38.75 2.72 -18.61
C TYR A 366 39.98 2.82 -17.72
N LYS A 367 39.95 3.70 -16.74
CA LYS A 367 40.99 3.90 -15.75
C LYS A 367 40.57 3.23 -14.43
N TYR A 368 41.30 2.19 -14.01
CA TYR A 368 41.02 1.49 -12.78
C TYR A 368 41.52 2.32 -11.59
N ALA A 369 40.62 2.83 -10.78
CA ALA A 369 40.91 3.80 -9.73
C ALA A 369 41.94 3.31 -8.70
N HIS A 370 42.01 2.00 -8.41
CA HIS A 370 42.99 1.44 -7.48
C HIS A 370 44.44 1.51 -7.95
N ASP A 371 44.70 1.75 -9.26
CA ASP A 371 46.04 1.93 -9.79
C ASP A 371 46.58 3.36 -9.58
N TYR A 372 45.77 4.26 -9.03
CA TYR A 372 46.08 5.66 -8.84
C TYR A 372 46.21 6.04 -7.38
N GLU A 373 46.97 7.10 -7.10
CA GLU A 373 47.14 7.60 -5.72
C GLU A 373 45.79 8.02 -5.10
N GLY A 374 45.59 7.65 -3.84
CA GLY A 374 44.33 7.88 -3.12
C GLY A 374 43.16 7.09 -3.68
N HIS A 375 43.40 6.08 -4.54
CA HIS A 375 42.36 5.27 -5.20
C HIS A 375 41.33 6.11 -5.95
N PHE A 376 41.78 7.19 -6.58
CA PHE A 376 40.93 8.11 -7.33
C PHE A 376 41.60 8.53 -8.65
N VAL A 377 40.79 8.54 -9.70
CA VAL A 377 41.17 9.14 -11.00
C VAL A 377 39.94 9.76 -11.64
N GLN A 378 40.13 10.95 -12.15
CA GLN A 378 39.02 11.67 -12.81
C GLN A 378 38.70 11.04 -14.16
N GLN A 379 37.47 10.57 -14.33
CA GLN A 379 36.92 10.08 -15.59
C GLN A 379 35.39 10.26 -15.59
N GLN A 380 34.79 10.20 -16.79
CA GLN A 380 33.34 10.34 -16.93
C GLN A 380 32.60 9.05 -16.55
N PHE A 381 31.59 9.13 -15.67
CA PHE A 381 30.76 8.01 -15.26
C PHE A 381 29.28 8.17 -15.67
N LEU A 382 28.84 9.37 -15.97
CA LEU A 382 27.50 9.64 -16.47
C LEU A 382 27.45 9.53 -18.00
N PRO A 383 26.26 9.34 -18.60
CA PRO A 383 26.10 9.40 -20.05
C PRO A 383 26.63 10.70 -20.64
N ASP A 384 26.99 10.64 -21.89
CA ASP A 384 27.47 11.82 -22.62
C ASP A 384 26.42 12.93 -22.61
N GLY A 385 26.85 14.16 -22.39
CA GLY A 385 25.97 15.33 -22.22
C GLY A 385 25.44 15.55 -20.82
N MET A 386 25.80 14.69 -19.86
CA MET A 386 25.40 14.80 -18.46
C MET A 386 26.58 14.99 -17.49
N GLU A 387 27.75 15.39 -18.00
CA GLU A 387 29.02 15.46 -17.28
C GLU A 387 28.94 16.35 -16.02
N HIS A 388 28.09 17.38 -16.07
CA HIS A 388 27.94 18.36 -14.99
C HIS A 388 26.76 18.04 -14.05
N LEU A 389 26.00 16.94 -14.29
CA LEU A 389 24.88 16.60 -13.45
C LEU A 389 25.35 16.32 -12.02
N ARG A 390 24.73 17.03 -11.07
CA ARG A 390 24.92 16.82 -9.64
C ARG A 390 23.55 16.42 -9.05
N LEU A 391 23.50 15.29 -8.38
CA LEU A 391 22.30 14.71 -7.80
C LEU A 391 22.35 14.69 -6.26
N TRP A 392 23.54 14.51 -5.71
CA TRP A 392 23.73 14.56 -4.26
C TRP A 392 24.23 15.94 -3.83
N HIS A 393 23.50 16.56 -2.92
CA HIS A 393 23.81 17.83 -2.29
C HIS A 393 23.90 17.62 -0.79
N ALA A 394 25.11 17.75 -0.24
CA ALA A 394 25.34 17.63 1.19
C ALA A 394 24.53 18.67 1.97
N GLN A 395 23.95 18.24 3.09
CA GLN A 395 23.26 19.15 4.01
C GLN A 395 24.17 19.52 5.18
N PRO A 396 23.94 20.68 5.84
CA PRO A 396 24.81 21.20 6.87
C PRO A 396 24.77 20.32 8.13
N ASN A 397 25.71 19.38 8.22
CA ASN A 397 25.97 18.54 9.40
C ASN A 397 27.40 18.00 9.32
N ALA A 398 28.01 17.74 10.49
CA ALA A 398 29.43 17.36 10.59
C ALA A 398 29.79 16.08 9.80
N SER A 399 28.86 15.17 9.59
CA SER A 399 29.08 13.94 8.82
C SER A 399 29.16 14.23 7.33
N GLU A 400 28.20 14.96 6.79
CA GLU A 400 28.16 15.28 5.37
C GLU A 400 29.16 16.36 4.96
N ASP A 401 29.55 17.28 5.87
CA ASP A 401 30.60 18.25 5.62
C ASP A 401 31.92 17.55 5.28
N ARG A 402 32.28 16.50 6.03
CA ARG A 402 33.49 15.69 5.74
C ARG A 402 33.39 14.97 4.39
N LEU A 403 32.21 14.45 4.05
CA LEU A 403 31.99 13.80 2.75
C LEU A 403 32.09 14.81 1.62
N LYS A 404 31.53 16.01 1.79
CA LYS A 404 31.62 17.12 0.84
C LYS A 404 33.07 17.55 0.62
N GLU A 405 33.85 17.75 1.69
CA GLU A 405 35.27 18.09 1.61
C GLU A 405 36.04 17.07 0.76
N ARG A 406 35.81 15.78 0.98
CA ARG A 406 36.42 14.72 0.17
C ARG A 406 35.97 14.79 -1.29
N MET A 407 34.69 15.05 -1.57
CA MET A 407 34.19 15.16 -2.95
C MET A 407 34.76 16.39 -3.66
N VAL A 408 34.92 17.51 -2.97
CA VAL A 408 35.59 18.70 -3.49
C VAL A 408 37.06 18.41 -3.81
N ALA A 409 37.79 17.70 -2.93
CA ALA A 409 39.16 17.28 -3.18
C ALA A 409 39.31 16.39 -4.42
N CYS A 410 38.32 15.48 -4.65
CA CYS A 410 38.32 14.59 -5.81
C CYS A 410 37.85 15.26 -7.10
N TRP A 411 36.74 15.98 -7.06
CA TRP A 411 36.01 16.44 -8.26
C TRP A 411 36.04 17.95 -8.48
N GLY A 412 36.70 18.70 -7.59
CA GLY A 412 36.85 20.14 -7.70
C GLY A 412 35.50 20.87 -7.78
N ASP A 413 35.36 21.72 -8.82
CA ASP A 413 34.23 22.63 -8.96
C ASP A 413 32.85 21.95 -9.06
N ARG A 414 32.82 20.67 -9.43
CA ARG A 414 31.54 19.92 -9.48
C ARG A 414 30.83 19.84 -8.11
N TYR A 415 31.58 19.88 -6.99
CA TYR A 415 31.04 19.79 -5.64
C TYR A 415 31.29 21.05 -4.81
N LYS A 416 31.88 22.11 -5.38
CA LYS A 416 31.83 23.45 -4.78
C LYS A 416 30.45 24.03 -4.99
N ASP A 417 29.88 24.62 -3.94
CA ASP A 417 28.60 25.35 -4.01
C ASP A 417 28.80 26.70 -4.64
#